data_0b15d360b5c96008e1a08bfb6bfc80bc
#
_entry.id   0b15d360b5c96008e1a08bfb6bfc80bc
#
_cell.length_a   1.000
_cell.length_b   1.000
_cell.length_c   1.000
_cell.angle_alpha   90.00
_cell.angle_beta   90.00
_cell.angle_gamma   90.00
#
_symmetry.space_group_name_H-M   'P 1'
#
loop_
_entity.id
_entity.type
_entity.pdbx_description
1 polymer ?
#
loop_
_entity_poly.entity_id
_entity_poly.type
_entity_poly.pdbx_seq_one_letter_code
_entity_poly.pdbx_strand_id
1 'polypeptide(L)'
;MGKFKTTVVCCLSVAMLAGCGSNSDSKESDKIKLGSNYELTGDVAEYGQASVNGIKLAVKEINAKGGIDGKKIDLVSLDNKSTSDEAISIATRLATEDEVTAMMGPATSGNFKAAVSIANEYKVPVLSASATDDAATLNKDGSTAAFGFKTCFSDTVQGTVGANKAAELGKKKAIIYKDSKSEYAKGLAKAFATKFEALGGTVVQEEAYVAGDTEFSSIITKIKDKDFDILYIPGYYNEVGKIIKDARTAGIKQTIIGADGFDAPGLVDKAGKDALNDVYFTTHFSTKEDDKLVTSFVESYKKEYDEQPGAFAALGYDMVYFLKDGIEKAGSTKPTDVAKQLAKTKNFKGVTGKFSIDKTHAPVKTIKFIELVNGEQTNIQNVQP
;
A
#
# COMPACT_ATOMS: atom_id res chain seq x y z
N MET A 1 7.64 97.52 25.44
CA MET A 1 8.65 98.00 24.51
C MET A 1 9.68 96.92 24.37
N GLY A 2 9.80 96.27 23.33
CA GLY A 2 10.73 95.16 23.08
C GLY A 2 10.33 94.34 21.87
N LYS A 3 10.90 94.71 20.75
CA LYS A 3 10.65 94.02 19.45
C LYS A 3 11.32 92.67 19.42
N PHE A 4 10.59 91.66 19.18
CA PHE A 4 11.16 90.35 18.83
C PHE A 4 11.03 90.09 17.33
N LYS A 5 12.17 89.90 16.68
CA LYS A 5 12.28 89.53 15.28
C LYS A 5 12.04 88.06 15.10
N THR A 6 11.09 87.68 14.27
CA THR A 6 10.84 86.25 13.91
C THR A 6 11.63 85.94 12.66
N THR A 7 12.58 85.00 12.79
CA THR A 7 13.33 84.44 11.66
C THR A 7 12.58 83.21 11.13
N VAL A 8 12.15 83.27 9.88
CA VAL A 8 11.53 82.10 9.18
C VAL A 8 12.66 81.29 8.61
N VAL A 9 12.75 80.02 9.05
CA VAL A 9 13.62 79.01 8.46
C VAL A 9 12.77 78.13 7.55
N CYS A 10 12.99 78.21 6.23
CA CYS A 10 12.43 77.28 5.24
C CYS A 10 13.21 75.94 5.29
N CYS A 11 12.57 74.88 5.80
CA CYS A 11 13.05 73.58 5.62
C CYS A 11 12.43 72.93 4.36
N LEU A 12 13.23 72.69 3.31
CA LEU A 12 12.87 71.82 2.19
C LEU A 12 12.78 70.41 2.65
N SER A 13 11.59 69.83 2.64
CA SER A 13 11.34 68.40 2.87
C SER A 13 11.46 67.66 1.54
N VAL A 14 12.54 66.95 1.33
CA VAL A 14 12.68 65.91 0.25
C VAL A 14 11.87 64.72 0.65
N ALA A 15 10.74 64.47 0.00
CA ALA A 15 9.97 63.24 0.13
C ALA A 15 10.66 62.14 -0.67
N MET A 16 11.37 61.23 0.03
CA MET A 16 11.76 59.95 -0.55
C MET A 16 10.53 59.00 -0.56
N LEU A 17 10.00 58.74 -1.75
CA LEU A 17 9.09 57.63 -1.97
C LEU A 17 9.90 56.30 -1.84
N ALA A 18 9.88 55.72 -0.65
CA ALA A 18 10.26 54.34 -0.48
C ALA A 18 9.11 53.47 -1.03
N GLY A 19 9.26 52.96 -2.26
CA GLY A 19 8.40 51.93 -2.82
C GLY A 19 8.53 50.65 -1.98
N CYS A 20 7.54 50.36 -1.15
CA CYS A 20 7.35 49.01 -0.60
C CYS A 20 6.96 48.07 -1.74
N GLY A 21 7.96 47.50 -2.39
CA GLY A 21 7.77 46.26 -3.13
C GLY A 21 7.43 45.21 -2.11
N SER A 22 6.15 44.86 -2.02
CA SER A 22 5.73 43.64 -1.34
C SER A 22 6.22 42.46 -2.14
N ASN A 23 7.49 42.05 -1.89
CA ASN A 23 7.86 40.67 -2.14
C ASN A 23 7.01 39.85 -1.20
N SER A 24 5.99 39.22 -1.73
CA SER A 24 5.38 38.05 -1.13
C SER A 24 6.40 36.93 -1.24
N ASP A 25 7.45 36.96 -0.43
CA ASP A 25 8.19 35.79 -0.08
C ASP A 25 7.18 34.85 0.60
N SER A 26 6.63 33.92 -0.19
CA SER A 26 6.02 32.73 0.35
C SER A 26 7.11 32.10 1.22
N LYS A 27 7.02 32.24 2.54
CA LYS A 27 7.88 31.52 3.48
C LYS A 27 7.80 30.05 3.09
N GLU A 28 8.83 29.57 2.43
CA GLU A 28 8.97 28.16 2.16
C GLU A 28 8.85 27.43 3.51
N SER A 29 7.89 26.54 3.62
CA SER A 29 7.62 25.84 4.87
C SER A 29 8.89 25.11 5.33
N ASP A 30 9.30 25.33 6.58
CA ASP A 30 10.43 24.59 7.20
C ASP A 30 10.18 23.08 7.32
N LYS A 31 9.01 22.61 6.87
CA LYS A 31 8.57 21.24 6.96
C LYS A 31 8.04 20.74 5.63
N ILE A 32 8.19 19.46 5.38
CA ILE A 32 7.59 18.72 4.26
C ILE A 32 6.35 18.01 4.78
N LYS A 33 5.17 18.42 4.33
CA LYS A 33 3.92 17.76 4.71
C LYS A 33 3.72 16.50 3.85
N LEU A 34 3.54 15.35 4.48
CA LEU A 34 3.12 14.11 3.85
C LEU A 34 1.77 13.68 4.40
N GLY A 35 0.86 13.29 3.52
CA GLY A 35 -0.47 12.79 3.89
C GLY A 35 -0.49 11.26 4.01
N SER A 36 -1.27 10.74 4.92
CA SER A 36 -1.56 9.32 5.07
C SER A 36 -3.06 9.10 5.09
N ASN A 37 -3.56 8.35 4.10
CA ASN A 37 -4.97 8.01 3.87
C ASN A 37 -5.09 6.49 3.96
N TYR A 38 -5.37 5.96 5.14
CA TYR A 38 -5.37 4.52 5.36
C TYR A 38 -6.61 4.03 6.07
N GLU A 39 -6.88 2.74 5.91
CA GLU A 39 -7.91 1.95 6.59
C GLU A 39 -7.49 1.73 8.06
N LEU A 40 -7.73 2.72 8.95
CA LEU A 40 -7.36 2.59 10.38
C LEU A 40 -8.48 1.96 11.21
N THR A 41 -9.71 2.00 10.69
CA THR A 41 -10.89 1.29 11.21
C THR A 41 -11.64 0.60 10.07
N GLY A 42 -12.64 -0.23 10.41
CA GLY A 42 -13.42 -1.00 9.43
C GLY A 42 -12.82 -2.37 9.11
N ASP A 43 -13.27 -2.97 8.00
CA ASP A 43 -13.09 -4.40 7.71
C ASP A 43 -11.64 -4.85 7.51
N VAL A 44 -10.76 -3.94 7.09
CA VAL A 44 -9.35 -4.24 6.80
C VAL A 44 -8.38 -3.37 7.61
N ALA A 45 -8.78 -2.95 8.80
CA ALA A 45 -8.04 -2.04 9.66
C ALA A 45 -6.60 -2.49 9.98
N GLU A 46 -6.34 -3.79 10.08
CA GLU A 46 -5.00 -4.31 10.38
C GLU A 46 -3.97 -3.93 9.32
N TYR A 47 -4.36 -3.90 8.02
CA TYR A 47 -3.45 -3.46 6.96
C TYR A 47 -3.05 -1.99 7.12
N GLY A 48 -4.04 -1.13 7.35
CA GLY A 48 -3.81 0.30 7.49
C GLY A 48 -3.03 0.65 8.74
N GLN A 49 -3.38 0.04 9.88
CA GLN A 49 -2.68 0.26 11.14
C GLN A 49 -1.21 -0.17 11.06
N ALA A 50 -0.94 -1.37 10.53
CA ALA A 50 0.42 -1.85 10.33
C ALA A 50 1.22 -0.94 9.37
N SER A 51 0.61 -0.53 8.24
CA SER A 51 1.24 0.39 7.29
C SER A 51 1.59 1.72 7.93
N VAL A 52 0.67 2.31 8.69
CA VAL A 52 0.87 3.61 9.35
C VAL A 52 1.93 3.50 10.47
N ASN A 53 2.03 2.38 11.16
CA ASN A 53 3.11 2.14 12.11
C ASN A 53 4.48 2.14 11.40
N GLY A 54 4.61 1.46 10.27
CA GLY A 54 5.82 1.50 9.43
C GLY A 54 6.14 2.92 8.95
N ILE A 55 5.14 3.66 8.47
CA ILE A 55 5.28 5.07 8.05
C ILE A 55 5.78 5.93 9.20
N LYS A 56 5.15 5.84 10.38
CA LYS A 56 5.55 6.63 11.57
C LYS A 56 6.98 6.34 12.01
N LEU A 57 7.38 5.06 11.98
CA LEU A 57 8.76 4.68 12.29
C LEU A 57 9.76 5.32 11.31
N ALA A 58 9.50 5.21 10.00
CA ALA A 58 10.36 5.80 8.98
C ALA A 58 10.45 7.34 9.12
N VAL A 59 9.32 8.02 9.33
CA VAL A 59 9.26 9.47 9.56
C VAL A 59 10.08 9.85 10.81
N LYS A 60 9.94 9.10 11.90
CA LYS A 60 10.70 9.32 13.13
C LYS A 60 12.21 9.20 12.89
N GLU A 61 12.66 8.16 12.18
CA GLU A 61 14.07 7.94 11.88
C GLU A 61 14.65 9.00 10.94
N ILE A 62 13.93 9.36 9.88
CA ILE A 62 14.35 10.41 8.93
C ILE A 62 14.42 11.75 9.67
N ASN A 63 13.43 12.07 10.47
CA ASN A 63 13.42 13.31 11.25
C ASN A 63 14.57 13.35 12.29
N ALA A 64 14.90 12.24 12.93
CA ALA A 64 16.04 12.17 13.85
C ALA A 64 17.38 12.44 13.13
N LYS A 65 17.50 12.05 11.85
CA LYS A 65 18.69 12.27 11.01
C LYS A 65 18.74 13.66 10.33
N GLY A 66 17.81 14.57 10.64
CA GLY A 66 17.82 15.92 10.07
C GLY A 66 16.66 16.21 9.11
N GLY A 67 15.87 15.21 8.72
CA GLY A 67 14.78 15.35 7.75
C GLY A 67 15.25 15.05 6.32
N ILE A 68 14.54 15.61 5.34
CA ILE A 68 14.86 15.54 3.91
C ILE A 68 15.41 16.94 3.51
N ASP A 69 16.64 17.00 3.03
CA ASP A 69 17.34 18.26 2.69
C ASP A 69 17.22 19.33 3.81
N GLY A 70 17.35 18.87 5.08
CA GLY A 70 17.29 19.75 6.27
C GLY A 70 15.86 20.08 6.74
N LYS A 71 14.82 19.70 6.02
CA LYS A 71 13.42 19.95 6.38
C LYS A 71 12.81 18.72 7.05
N LYS A 72 12.15 18.91 8.21
CA LYS A 72 11.47 17.81 8.91
C LYS A 72 10.18 17.42 8.18
N ILE A 73 9.86 16.13 8.20
CA ILE A 73 8.57 15.62 7.73
C ILE A 73 7.50 15.93 8.79
N ASP A 74 6.38 16.49 8.34
CA ASP A 74 5.15 16.68 9.09
C ASP A 74 4.10 15.72 8.51
N LEU A 75 3.70 14.71 9.28
CA LEU A 75 2.80 13.65 8.85
C LEU A 75 1.35 13.94 9.27
N VAL A 76 0.47 14.14 8.28
CA VAL A 76 -0.99 14.20 8.47
C VAL A 76 -1.56 12.80 8.24
N SER A 77 -2.06 12.14 9.29
CA SER A 77 -2.57 10.78 9.21
C SER A 77 -4.07 10.72 9.47
N LEU A 78 -4.83 10.20 8.51
CA LEU A 78 -6.30 10.19 8.49
C LEU A 78 -6.84 8.79 8.22
N ASP A 79 -8.02 8.48 8.80
CA ASP A 79 -8.70 7.19 8.72
C ASP A 79 -9.80 7.22 7.66
N ASN A 80 -9.68 6.40 6.62
CA ASN A 80 -10.70 6.27 5.57
C ASN A 80 -11.78 5.21 5.87
N LYS A 81 -11.75 4.63 7.08
CA LYS A 81 -12.77 3.69 7.58
C LYS A 81 -13.02 2.49 6.66
N SER A 82 -12.04 2.11 5.87
CA SER A 82 -12.11 1.05 4.86
C SER A 82 -13.15 1.29 3.76
N THR A 83 -13.52 2.55 3.47
CA THR A 83 -14.51 2.91 2.44
C THR A 83 -13.95 3.82 1.36
N SER A 84 -14.43 3.65 0.13
CA SER A 84 -13.96 4.47 -1.01
C SER A 84 -14.41 5.94 -0.91
N ASP A 85 -15.59 6.20 -0.36
CA ASP A 85 -16.12 7.57 -0.19
C ASP A 85 -15.26 8.37 0.79
N GLU A 86 -14.88 7.78 1.91
CA GLU A 86 -13.97 8.41 2.87
C GLU A 86 -12.56 8.54 2.27
N ALA A 87 -12.08 7.56 1.52
CA ALA A 87 -10.78 7.65 0.85
C ALA A 87 -10.72 8.83 -0.14
N ILE A 88 -11.80 9.08 -0.89
CA ILE A 88 -11.96 10.25 -1.78
C ILE A 88 -11.95 11.54 -0.96
N SER A 89 -12.79 11.63 0.08
CA SER A 89 -12.89 12.80 0.94
C SER A 89 -11.55 13.18 1.57
N ILE A 90 -10.84 12.20 2.10
CA ILE A 90 -9.51 12.39 2.69
C ILE A 90 -8.47 12.80 1.64
N ALA A 91 -8.46 12.17 0.46
CA ALA A 91 -7.53 12.55 -0.60
C ALA A 91 -7.77 14.00 -1.04
N THR A 92 -9.02 14.43 -1.15
CA THR A 92 -9.39 15.82 -1.45
C THR A 92 -8.89 16.76 -0.37
N ARG A 93 -9.15 16.47 0.90
CA ARG A 93 -8.69 17.27 2.03
C ARG A 93 -7.16 17.41 2.06
N LEU A 94 -6.44 16.29 1.93
CA LEU A 94 -4.97 16.29 1.93
C LEU A 94 -4.40 17.15 0.79
N ALA A 95 -5.07 17.15 -0.38
CA ALA A 95 -4.64 17.93 -1.53
C ALA A 95 -4.98 19.43 -1.43
N THR A 96 -6.12 19.81 -0.83
CA THR A 96 -6.67 21.17 -0.91
C THR A 96 -6.58 21.98 0.38
N GLU A 97 -6.63 21.30 1.54
CA GLU A 97 -6.61 21.95 2.86
C GLU A 97 -5.26 21.78 3.54
N ASP A 98 -4.77 20.53 3.58
CA ASP A 98 -3.49 20.21 4.19
C ASP A 98 -2.31 20.55 3.26
N GLU A 99 -2.52 20.63 1.94
CA GLU A 99 -1.53 20.98 0.91
C GLU A 99 -0.27 20.13 0.99
N VAL A 100 -0.46 18.81 1.00
CA VAL A 100 0.64 17.85 1.15
C VAL A 100 1.50 17.73 -0.11
N THR A 101 2.78 17.45 0.06
CA THR A 101 3.72 17.16 -1.04
C THR A 101 3.38 15.84 -1.74
N ALA A 102 2.92 14.85 -0.99
CA ALA A 102 2.50 13.54 -1.49
C ALA A 102 1.54 12.87 -0.51
N MET A 103 0.70 11.97 -1.02
CA MET A 103 -0.23 11.13 -0.26
C MET A 103 0.24 9.68 -0.24
N MET A 104 0.13 9.01 0.89
CA MET A 104 0.44 7.60 1.10
C MET A 104 -0.84 6.82 1.44
N GLY A 105 -1.02 5.65 0.81
CA GLY A 105 -2.24 4.85 0.89
C GLY A 105 -3.27 5.30 -0.17
N PRO A 106 -4.46 4.72 -0.15
CA PRO A 106 -4.96 3.61 0.69
C PRO A 106 -4.26 2.26 0.48
N ALA A 107 -4.52 1.30 1.39
CA ALA A 107 -3.96 -0.04 1.31
C ALA A 107 -4.67 -0.89 0.24
N THR A 108 -6.01 -0.84 0.18
CA THR A 108 -6.79 -1.67 -0.72
C THR A 108 -6.86 -1.09 -2.13
N SER A 109 -6.90 -1.97 -3.15
CA SER A 109 -6.90 -1.57 -4.56
C SER A 109 -8.10 -0.70 -4.94
N GLY A 110 -9.30 -0.99 -4.44
CA GLY A 110 -10.50 -0.22 -4.70
C GLY A 110 -10.41 1.21 -4.16
N ASN A 111 -10.03 1.36 -2.90
CA ASN A 111 -9.88 2.68 -2.25
C ASN A 111 -8.74 3.48 -2.88
N PHE A 112 -7.64 2.83 -3.24
CA PHE A 112 -6.53 3.48 -3.91
C PHE A 112 -6.91 4.02 -5.29
N LYS A 113 -7.60 3.24 -6.13
CA LYS A 113 -8.12 3.70 -7.43
C LYS A 113 -9.03 4.92 -7.29
N ALA A 114 -9.85 4.97 -6.24
CA ALA A 114 -10.67 6.12 -5.94
C ALA A 114 -9.82 7.37 -5.63
N ALA A 115 -8.79 7.23 -4.80
CA ALA A 115 -7.86 8.31 -4.44
C ALA A 115 -7.00 8.76 -5.64
N VAL A 116 -6.65 7.88 -6.58
CA VAL A 116 -5.88 8.23 -7.81
C VAL A 116 -6.62 9.25 -8.66
N SER A 117 -7.96 9.18 -8.73
CA SER A 117 -8.75 10.18 -9.46
C SER A 117 -8.54 11.58 -8.90
N ILE A 118 -8.53 11.72 -7.59
CA ILE A 118 -8.28 12.98 -6.88
C ILE A 118 -6.83 13.44 -7.05
N ALA A 119 -5.88 12.51 -6.95
CA ALA A 119 -4.46 12.79 -7.17
C ALA A 119 -4.19 13.41 -8.56
N ASN A 120 -4.84 12.88 -9.61
CA ASN A 120 -4.73 13.43 -10.96
C ASN A 120 -5.40 14.81 -11.10
N GLU A 121 -6.56 15.02 -10.48
CA GLU A 121 -7.29 16.29 -10.51
C GLU A 121 -6.47 17.42 -9.87
N TYR A 122 -5.95 17.19 -8.67
CA TYR A 122 -5.20 18.20 -7.91
C TYR A 122 -3.69 18.16 -8.15
N LYS A 123 -3.20 17.22 -8.95
CA LYS A 123 -1.77 17.05 -9.30
C LYS A 123 -0.86 16.84 -8.10
N VAL A 124 -1.33 16.05 -7.13
CA VAL A 124 -0.60 15.63 -5.94
C VAL A 124 -0.38 14.12 -6.03
N PRO A 125 0.88 13.61 -6.00
CA PRO A 125 1.12 12.19 -6.14
C PRO A 125 0.54 11.39 -4.96
N VAL A 126 -0.16 10.30 -5.28
CA VAL A 126 -0.63 9.30 -4.33
C VAL A 126 0.07 7.97 -4.57
N LEU A 127 0.55 7.36 -3.49
CA LEU A 127 1.32 6.12 -3.54
C LEU A 127 0.63 5.05 -2.70
N SER A 128 0.42 3.86 -3.26
CA SER A 128 0.07 2.70 -2.45
C SER A 128 1.21 1.70 -2.37
N ALA A 129 1.42 1.18 -1.18
CA ALA A 129 2.40 0.14 -0.93
C ALA A 129 1.83 -1.27 -1.09
N SER A 130 0.49 -1.42 -1.20
CA SER A 130 -0.19 -2.71 -1.18
C SER A 130 -1.41 -2.82 -2.11
N ALA A 131 -1.76 -1.80 -2.89
CA ALA A 131 -2.82 -1.89 -3.90
C ALA A 131 -2.30 -2.62 -5.15
N THR A 132 -2.46 -3.92 -5.19
CA THR A 132 -1.83 -4.81 -6.18
C THR A 132 -2.58 -4.92 -7.52
N ASP A 133 -3.83 -4.47 -7.62
CA ASP A 133 -4.56 -4.45 -8.90
C ASP A 133 -3.71 -3.86 -10.03
N ASP A 134 -3.61 -4.57 -11.15
CA ASP A 134 -2.82 -4.17 -12.32
C ASP A 134 -3.26 -2.82 -12.90
N ALA A 135 -4.54 -2.50 -12.78
CA ALA A 135 -5.12 -1.23 -13.24
C ALA A 135 -5.13 -0.13 -12.18
N ALA A 136 -4.54 -0.35 -11.00
CA ALA A 136 -4.61 0.60 -9.87
C ALA A 136 -3.96 1.96 -10.19
N THR A 137 -2.97 1.97 -11.08
CA THR A 137 -2.25 3.18 -11.54
C THR A 137 -2.65 3.62 -12.96
N LEU A 138 -3.77 3.12 -13.47
CA LEU A 138 -4.25 3.46 -14.81
C LEU A 138 -5.52 4.31 -14.76
N ASN A 139 -5.66 5.19 -15.73
CA ASN A 139 -6.90 5.91 -16.03
C ASN A 139 -7.93 4.96 -16.66
N LYS A 140 -9.19 5.39 -16.76
CA LYS A 140 -10.27 4.60 -17.37
C LYS A 140 -10.03 4.23 -18.84
N ASP A 141 -9.24 5.01 -19.55
CA ASP A 141 -8.86 4.77 -20.95
C ASP A 141 -7.63 3.85 -21.11
N GLY A 142 -7.10 3.33 -20.01
CA GLY A 142 -5.91 2.47 -19.95
C GLY A 142 -4.58 3.22 -20.00
N SER A 143 -4.58 4.54 -20.10
CA SER A 143 -3.35 5.34 -19.99
C SER A 143 -2.85 5.38 -18.53
N THR A 144 -1.56 5.62 -18.34
CA THR A 144 -0.96 5.73 -17.00
C THR A 144 -1.46 6.98 -16.29
N ALA A 145 -1.94 6.84 -15.06
CA ALA A 145 -2.28 7.95 -14.19
C ALA A 145 -1.01 8.72 -13.79
N ALA A 146 -0.94 10.00 -14.15
CA ALA A 146 0.28 10.79 -13.99
C ALA A 146 0.72 10.96 -12.52
N PHE A 147 -0.22 10.85 -11.58
CA PHE A 147 -0.01 11.06 -10.16
C PHE A 147 -0.34 9.83 -9.29
N GLY A 148 -0.63 8.67 -9.91
CA GLY A 148 -0.82 7.40 -9.22
C GLY A 148 0.44 6.54 -9.29
N PHE A 149 0.92 6.02 -8.15
CA PHE A 149 2.11 5.17 -8.07
C PHE A 149 1.87 4.00 -7.13
N LYS A 150 2.50 2.86 -7.38
CA LYS A 150 2.54 1.78 -6.40
C LYS A 150 3.95 1.23 -6.20
N THR A 151 4.23 0.68 -5.02
CA THR A 151 5.51 0.07 -4.66
C THR A 151 5.40 -1.43 -4.41
N CYS A 152 4.21 -2.01 -4.61
CA CYS A 152 3.92 -3.44 -4.54
C CYS A 152 3.93 -4.10 -5.92
N PHE A 153 4.09 -5.41 -5.99
CA PHE A 153 3.89 -6.20 -7.21
C PHE A 153 2.42 -6.20 -7.65
N SER A 154 2.10 -6.86 -8.76
CA SER A 154 0.75 -6.87 -9.35
C SER A 154 0.01 -8.19 -9.12
N ASP A 155 -1.34 -8.15 -9.21
CA ASP A 155 -2.21 -9.33 -9.09
C ASP A 155 -1.92 -10.38 -10.17
N THR A 156 -1.59 -9.95 -11.40
CA THR A 156 -1.17 -10.87 -12.48
C THR A 156 0.05 -11.69 -12.06
N VAL A 157 1.03 -11.07 -11.40
CA VAL A 157 2.22 -11.77 -10.92
C VAL A 157 1.87 -12.73 -9.78
N GLN A 158 1.07 -12.30 -8.80
CA GLN A 158 0.65 -13.13 -7.68
C GLN A 158 -0.15 -14.36 -8.13
N GLY A 159 -1.18 -14.15 -8.96
CA GLY A 159 -2.00 -15.23 -9.48
C GLY A 159 -1.20 -16.24 -10.31
N THR A 160 -0.23 -15.73 -11.11
CA THR A 160 0.70 -16.58 -11.87
C THR A 160 1.57 -17.43 -10.95
N VAL A 161 2.13 -16.86 -9.89
CA VAL A 161 2.95 -17.57 -8.90
C VAL A 161 2.12 -18.61 -8.16
N GLY A 162 0.89 -18.29 -7.75
CA GLY A 162 -0.03 -19.25 -7.14
C GLY A 162 -0.35 -20.44 -8.04
N ALA A 163 -0.60 -20.19 -9.34
CA ALA A 163 -0.85 -21.26 -10.32
C ALA A 163 0.39 -22.12 -10.61
N ASN A 164 1.59 -21.51 -10.68
CA ASN A 164 2.83 -22.27 -10.81
C ASN A 164 3.03 -23.21 -9.61
N LYS A 165 2.77 -22.70 -8.39
CA LYS A 165 2.86 -23.53 -7.18
C LYS A 165 1.86 -24.67 -7.17
N ALA A 166 0.64 -24.42 -7.61
CA ALA A 166 -0.36 -25.47 -7.79
C ALA A 166 0.14 -26.59 -8.71
N ALA A 167 0.75 -26.23 -9.84
CA ALA A 167 1.33 -27.18 -10.78
C ALA A 167 2.53 -27.93 -10.21
N GLU A 168 3.44 -27.25 -9.46
CA GLU A 168 4.56 -27.88 -8.75
C GLU A 168 4.10 -28.93 -7.73
N LEU A 169 2.98 -28.66 -7.05
CA LEU A 169 2.34 -29.59 -6.12
C LEU A 169 1.57 -30.72 -6.83
N GLY A 170 1.60 -30.79 -8.17
CA GLY A 170 0.93 -31.81 -8.97
C GLY A 170 -0.59 -31.66 -9.02
N LYS A 171 -1.14 -30.51 -8.64
CA LYS A 171 -2.57 -30.25 -8.57
C LYS A 171 -3.14 -29.96 -9.96
N LYS A 172 -4.35 -30.42 -10.25
CA LYS A 172 -4.97 -30.37 -11.57
C LYS A 172 -6.36 -29.73 -11.61
N LYS A 173 -7.07 -29.70 -10.47
CA LYS A 173 -8.44 -29.20 -10.38
C LYS A 173 -8.55 -28.15 -9.30
N ALA A 174 -9.03 -26.97 -9.65
CA ALA A 174 -9.18 -25.87 -8.71
C ALA A 174 -10.63 -25.41 -8.58
N ILE A 175 -11.03 -25.07 -7.37
CA ILE A 175 -12.19 -24.22 -7.11
C ILE A 175 -11.68 -22.84 -6.73
N ILE A 176 -12.27 -21.79 -7.29
CA ILE A 176 -12.00 -20.39 -6.92
C ILE A 176 -13.16 -19.88 -6.10
N TYR A 177 -12.88 -19.31 -4.92
CA TYR A 177 -13.89 -18.69 -4.06
C TYR A 177 -13.45 -17.26 -3.73
N LYS A 178 -14.08 -16.24 -4.36
CA LYS A 178 -13.60 -14.86 -4.40
C LYS A 178 -14.63 -13.83 -3.96
N ASP A 179 -14.18 -12.68 -3.51
CA ASP A 179 -15.04 -11.50 -3.36
C ASP A 179 -15.43 -10.96 -4.76
N SER A 180 -16.74 -10.97 -5.04
CA SER A 180 -17.30 -10.53 -6.33
C SER A 180 -17.27 -9.01 -6.53
N LYS A 181 -17.02 -8.22 -5.49
CA LYS A 181 -16.95 -6.75 -5.54
C LYS A 181 -15.53 -6.21 -5.56
N SER A 182 -14.56 -6.98 -5.08
CA SER A 182 -13.16 -6.57 -5.00
C SER A 182 -12.46 -6.66 -6.36
N GLU A 183 -11.90 -5.55 -6.85
CA GLU A 183 -11.05 -5.54 -8.07
C GLU A 183 -9.80 -6.39 -7.87
N TYR A 184 -9.18 -6.34 -6.70
CA TYR A 184 -8.08 -7.20 -6.26
C TYR A 184 -8.43 -8.69 -6.41
N ALA A 185 -9.54 -9.14 -5.81
CA ALA A 185 -9.92 -10.55 -5.87
C ALA A 185 -10.25 -11.03 -7.29
N LYS A 186 -10.87 -10.17 -8.10
CA LYS A 186 -11.14 -10.47 -9.52
C LYS A 186 -9.87 -10.57 -10.35
N GLY A 187 -8.91 -9.64 -10.15
CA GLY A 187 -7.61 -9.63 -10.84
C GLY A 187 -6.83 -10.92 -10.56
N LEU A 188 -6.71 -11.26 -9.28
CA LEU A 188 -6.05 -12.48 -8.82
C LEU A 188 -6.71 -13.75 -9.36
N ALA A 189 -8.05 -13.86 -9.26
CA ALA A 189 -8.78 -15.02 -9.75
C ALA A 189 -8.57 -15.23 -11.25
N LYS A 190 -8.64 -14.17 -12.04
CA LYS A 190 -8.39 -14.19 -13.48
C LYS A 190 -6.96 -14.63 -13.79
N ALA A 191 -5.97 -14.04 -13.14
CA ALA A 191 -4.56 -14.37 -13.37
C ALA A 191 -4.24 -15.82 -13.00
N PHE A 192 -4.73 -16.28 -11.84
CA PHE A 192 -4.58 -17.68 -11.42
C PHE A 192 -5.23 -18.62 -12.42
N ALA A 193 -6.52 -18.43 -12.77
CA ALA A 193 -7.23 -19.29 -13.71
C ALA A 193 -6.52 -19.37 -15.07
N THR A 194 -6.18 -18.23 -15.65
CA THR A 194 -5.49 -18.16 -16.96
C THR A 194 -4.18 -18.96 -16.95
N LYS A 195 -3.37 -18.78 -15.91
CA LYS A 195 -2.07 -19.48 -15.82
C LYS A 195 -2.25 -20.96 -15.47
N PHE A 196 -3.17 -21.29 -14.56
CA PHE A 196 -3.42 -22.66 -14.14
C PHE A 196 -3.90 -23.53 -15.31
N GLU A 197 -4.81 -23.01 -16.12
CA GLU A 197 -5.30 -23.67 -17.34
C GLU A 197 -4.20 -23.81 -18.40
N ALA A 198 -3.37 -22.78 -18.59
CA ALA A 198 -2.20 -22.85 -19.47
C ALA A 198 -1.17 -23.93 -19.03
N LEU A 199 -1.16 -24.30 -17.75
CA LEU A 199 -0.34 -25.39 -17.21
C LEU A 199 -1.04 -26.77 -17.24
N GLY A 200 -2.22 -26.86 -17.88
CA GLY A 200 -3.00 -28.09 -18.00
C GLY A 200 -3.88 -28.39 -16.78
N GLY A 201 -4.10 -27.43 -15.90
CA GLY A 201 -5.11 -27.49 -14.84
C GLY A 201 -6.50 -27.16 -15.36
N THR A 202 -7.51 -27.31 -14.52
CA THR A 202 -8.91 -26.97 -14.81
C THR A 202 -9.52 -26.26 -13.61
N VAL A 203 -10.14 -25.11 -13.84
CA VAL A 203 -11.02 -24.47 -12.86
C VAL A 203 -12.39 -25.13 -12.96
N VAL A 204 -12.70 -26.00 -12.01
CA VAL A 204 -13.93 -26.82 -12.04
C VAL A 204 -15.15 -26.06 -11.56
N GLN A 205 -14.97 -25.00 -10.76
CA GLN A 205 -16.04 -24.16 -10.25
C GLN A 205 -15.51 -22.82 -9.75
N GLU A 206 -16.31 -21.77 -9.92
CA GLU A 206 -16.11 -20.49 -9.26
C GLU A 206 -17.30 -20.18 -8.36
N GLU A 207 -17.00 -19.72 -7.16
CA GLU A 207 -17.97 -19.25 -6.16
C GLU A 207 -17.61 -17.84 -5.71
N ALA A 208 -18.59 -17.14 -5.15
CA ALA A 208 -18.42 -15.75 -4.76
C ALA A 208 -19.04 -15.44 -3.40
N TYR A 209 -18.41 -14.51 -2.71
CA TYR A 209 -18.95 -13.80 -1.54
C TYR A 209 -18.86 -12.29 -1.76
N VAL A 210 -19.31 -11.52 -0.80
CA VAL A 210 -19.17 -10.06 -0.77
C VAL A 210 -18.49 -9.67 0.56
N ALA A 211 -17.60 -8.69 0.53
CA ALA A 211 -16.98 -8.16 1.74
C ALA A 211 -18.02 -7.81 2.79
N GLY A 212 -17.78 -8.20 4.05
CA GLY A 212 -18.71 -8.07 5.16
C GLY A 212 -19.64 -9.27 5.36
N ASP A 213 -19.66 -10.25 4.45
CA ASP A 213 -20.36 -11.52 4.69
C ASP A 213 -19.79 -12.23 5.93
N THR A 214 -20.65 -12.83 6.72
CA THR A 214 -20.27 -13.53 7.97
C THR A 214 -20.50 -15.03 7.91
N GLU A 215 -21.31 -15.50 6.95
CA GLU A 215 -21.76 -16.90 6.82
C GLU A 215 -21.32 -17.48 5.47
N PHE A 216 -20.45 -18.48 5.52
CA PHE A 216 -19.89 -19.12 4.33
C PHE A 216 -20.27 -20.60 4.18
N SER A 217 -20.94 -21.18 5.18
CA SER A 217 -21.27 -22.58 5.29
C SER A 217 -22.08 -23.13 4.11
N SER A 218 -22.95 -22.32 3.50
CA SER A 218 -23.76 -22.73 2.36
C SER A 218 -22.90 -23.03 1.12
N ILE A 219 -21.95 -22.17 0.81
CA ILE A 219 -21.01 -22.38 -0.31
C ILE A 219 -20.05 -23.52 0.00
N ILE A 220 -19.53 -23.59 1.22
CA ILE A 220 -18.65 -24.69 1.67
C ILE A 220 -19.37 -26.04 1.52
N THR A 221 -20.65 -26.13 1.91
CA THR A 221 -21.46 -27.36 1.73
C THR A 221 -21.63 -27.71 0.26
N LYS A 222 -21.82 -26.74 -0.63
CA LYS A 222 -21.96 -26.93 -2.08
C LYS A 222 -20.70 -27.49 -2.72
N ILE A 223 -19.51 -27.13 -2.23
CA ILE A 223 -18.22 -27.48 -2.84
C ILE A 223 -17.54 -28.70 -2.18
N LYS A 224 -17.85 -29.04 -0.91
CA LYS A 224 -17.09 -30.04 -0.13
C LYS A 224 -17.01 -31.42 -0.77
N ASP A 225 -18.05 -31.85 -1.49
CA ASP A 225 -18.16 -33.17 -2.13
C ASP A 225 -17.76 -33.14 -3.62
N LYS A 226 -17.19 -32.02 -4.10
CA LYS A 226 -16.69 -31.90 -5.46
C LYS A 226 -15.30 -32.53 -5.58
N ASP A 227 -14.97 -32.95 -6.79
CA ASP A 227 -13.65 -33.48 -7.13
C ASP A 227 -12.72 -32.30 -7.51
N PHE A 228 -11.90 -31.86 -6.55
CA PHE A 228 -10.91 -30.79 -6.72
C PHE A 228 -9.69 -31.00 -5.82
N ASP A 229 -8.57 -30.39 -6.16
CA ASP A 229 -7.27 -30.50 -5.49
C ASP A 229 -6.90 -29.26 -4.70
N ILE A 230 -7.41 -28.10 -5.14
CA ILE A 230 -7.07 -26.75 -4.61
C ILE A 230 -8.33 -25.93 -4.42
N LEU A 231 -8.37 -25.23 -3.29
CA LEU A 231 -9.26 -24.11 -3.06
C LEU A 231 -8.44 -22.81 -3.14
N TYR A 232 -8.60 -22.06 -4.24
CA TYR A 232 -7.98 -20.76 -4.41
C TYR A 232 -8.91 -19.67 -3.86
N ILE A 233 -8.44 -18.91 -2.84
CA ILE A 233 -9.26 -17.93 -2.15
C ILE A 233 -8.60 -16.55 -2.23
N PRO A 234 -8.73 -15.82 -3.35
CA PRO A 234 -8.26 -14.43 -3.43
C PRO A 234 -9.20 -13.53 -2.62
N GLY A 235 -8.68 -12.94 -1.53
CA GLY A 235 -9.49 -12.12 -0.62
C GLY A 235 -8.68 -11.59 0.55
N TYR A 236 -9.36 -10.87 1.43
CA TYR A 236 -8.75 -10.24 2.61
C TYR A 236 -8.95 -11.11 3.85
N TYR A 237 -8.04 -10.97 4.83
CA TYR A 237 -7.93 -11.83 6.03
C TYR A 237 -9.25 -12.00 6.79
N ASN A 238 -10.12 -11.00 6.80
CA ASN A 238 -11.34 -10.98 7.61
C ASN A 238 -12.35 -12.06 7.17
N GLU A 239 -12.60 -12.18 5.87
CA GLU A 239 -13.49 -13.19 5.29
C GLU A 239 -12.74 -14.51 5.06
N VAL A 240 -11.53 -14.46 4.49
CA VAL A 240 -10.78 -15.69 4.17
C VAL A 240 -10.46 -16.53 5.39
N GLY A 241 -10.17 -15.92 6.54
CA GLY A 241 -9.94 -16.66 7.78
C GLY A 241 -11.18 -17.48 8.19
N LYS A 242 -12.37 -16.88 8.09
CA LYS A 242 -13.65 -17.57 8.36
C LYS A 242 -13.92 -18.68 7.33
N ILE A 243 -13.71 -18.39 6.04
CA ILE A 243 -13.88 -19.36 4.95
C ILE A 243 -12.96 -20.55 5.15
N ILE A 244 -11.70 -20.36 5.51
CA ILE A 244 -10.74 -21.44 5.79
C ILE A 244 -11.21 -22.27 6.98
N LYS A 245 -11.65 -21.64 8.07
CA LYS A 245 -12.19 -22.32 9.25
C LYS A 245 -13.40 -23.19 8.88
N ASP A 246 -14.36 -22.63 8.16
CA ASP A 246 -15.57 -23.35 7.75
C ASP A 246 -15.25 -24.50 6.80
N ALA A 247 -14.32 -24.29 5.85
CA ALA A 247 -13.85 -25.34 4.93
C ALA A 247 -13.23 -26.52 5.69
N ARG A 248 -12.29 -26.25 6.61
CA ARG A 248 -11.64 -27.29 7.42
C ARG A 248 -12.62 -27.98 8.36
N THR A 249 -13.56 -27.26 8.96
CA THR A 249 -14.64 -27.81 9.80
C THR A 249 -15.57 -28.74 9.00
N ALA A 250 -15.86 -28.39 7.75
CA ALA A 250 -16.67 -29.22 6.84
C ALA A 250 -15.91 -30.45 6.27
N GLY A 251 -14.63 -30.61 6.60
CA GLY A 251 -13.80 -31.73 6.17
C GLY A 251 -13.04 -31.53 4.86
N ILE A 252 -13.02 -30.32 4.28
CA ILE A 252 -12.20 -29.98 3.13
C ILE A 252 -10.72 -30.00 3.55
N LYS A 253 -9.97 -30.98 3.03
CA LYS A 253 -8.53 -31.18 3.35
C LYS A 253 -7.62 -30.71 2.21
N GLN A 254 -8.17 -30.30 1.09
CA GLN A 254 -7.44 -29.85 -0.09
C GLN A 254 -6.55 -28.66 0.25
N THR A 255 -5.46 -28.53 -0.51
CA THR A 255 -4.54 -27.41 -0.42
C THR A 255 -5.29 -26.08 -0.63
N ILE A 256 -4.99 -25.09 0.21
CA ILE A 256 -5.52 -23.74 0.07
C ILE A 256 -4.41 -22.83 -0.43
N ILE A 257 -4.69 -22.03 -1.44
CA ILE A 257 -3.78 -21.01 -1.94
C ILE A 257 -4.50 -19.65 -1.92
N GLY A 258 -3.82 -18.63 -1.39
CA GLY A 258 -4.24 -17.25 -1.36
C GLY A 258 -3.18 -16.30 -1.89
N ALA A 259 -3.31 -15.05 -1.54
CA ALA A 259 -2.42 -13.97 -1.95
C ALA A 259 -2.04 -13.09 -0.74
N ASP A 260 -1.40 -11.95 -0.97
CA ASP A 260 -0.87 -11.07 0.07
C ASP A 260 -1.91 -10.55 1.07
N GLY A 261 -3.19 -10.56 0.71
CA GLY A 261 -4.29 -10.31 1.63
C GLY A 261 -4.44 -11.33 2.78
N PHE A 262 -3.66 -12.42 2.78
CA PHE A 262 -3.57 -13.34 3.92
C PHE A 262 -2.58 -12.87 4.98
N ASP A 263 -1.68 -11.95 4.66
CA ASP A 263 -0.57 -11.58 5.53
C ASP A 263 -0.98 -10.55 6.59
N ALA A 264 -1.87 -10.97 7.47
CA ALA A 264 -2.29 -10.22 8.65
C ALA A 264 -2.48 -11.16 9.85
N PRO A 265 -2.19 -10.72 11.09
CA PRO A 265 -2.43 -11.52 12.30
C PRO A 265 -3.87 -12.02 12.42
N GLY A 266 -4.84 -11.20 12.00
CA GLY A 266 -6.26 -11.54 11.99
C GLY A 266 -6.62 -12.77 11.17
N LEU A 267 -5.80 -13.19 10.22
CA LEU A 267 -6.01 -14.48 9.54
C LEU A 267 -5.99 -15.65 10.55
N VAL A 268 -4.97 -15.65 11.43
CA VAL A 268 -4.81 -16.68 12.47
C VAL A 268 -5.94 -16.60 13.48
N ASP A 269 -6.33 -15.41 13.87
CA ASP A 269 -7.40 -15.17 14.85
C ASP A 269 -8.77 -15.67 14.32
N LYS A 270 -9.04 -15.47 13.02
CA LYS A 270 -10.30 -15.88 12.39
C LYS A 270 -10.34 -17.36 12.05
N ALA A 271 -9.26 -17.88 11.47
CA ALA A 271 -9.19 -19.29 11.04
C ALA A 271 -8.95 -20.26 12.19
N GLY A 272 -8.13 -19.85 13.18
CA GLY A 272 -7.52 -20.74 14.15
C GLY A 272 -6.28 -21.44 13.58
N LYS A 273 -5.26 -21.67 14.42
CA LYS A 273 -3.97 -22.25 14.01
C LYS A 273 -4.12 -23.61 13.31
N ASP A 274 -4.98 -24.47 13.84
CA ASP A 274 -5.17 -25.84 13.33
C ASP A 274 -5.75 -25.88 11.91
N ALA A 275 -6.51 -24.86 11.51
CA ALA A 275 -7.08 -24.74 10.17
C ALA A 275 -6.03 -24.27 9.13
N LEU A 276 -4.92 -23.70 9.58
CA LEU A 276 -3.87 -23.10 8.77
C LEU A 276 -2.71 -24.09 8.57
N ASN A 277 -3.03 -25.26 8.03
CA ASN A 277 -2.09 -26.26 7.55
C ASN A 277 -2.35 -26.54 6.07
N ASP A 278 -1.29 -26.75 5.28
CA ASP A 278 -1.36 -26.85 3.82
C ASP A 278 -2.06 -25.63 3.19
N VAL A 279 -1.69 -24.45 3.70
CA VAL A 279 -2.16 -23.13 3.25
C VAL A 279 -0.96 -22.34 2.75
N TYR A 280 -1.07 -21.82 1.54
CA TYR A 280 0.00 -21.06 0.88
C TYR A 280 -0.47 -19.68 0.48
N PHE A 281 0.43 -18.70 0.49
CA PHE A 281 0.14 -17.38 0.00
C PHE A 281 1.38 -16.61 -0.45
N THR A 282 1.18 -15.57 -1.25
CA THR A 282 2.23 -14.62 -1.65
C THR A 282 2.35 -13.50 -0.63
N THR A 283 3.57 -12.99 -0.41
CA THR A 283 3.79 -11.81 0.43
C THR A 283 5.00 -11.00 -0.04
N HIS A 284 5.15 -9.80 0.53
CA HIS A 284 6.19 -8.84 0.19
C HIS A 284 7.44 -8.92 1.09
N PHE A 285 7.30 -9.49 2.29
CA PHE A 285 8.29 -9.37 3.33
C PHE A 285 8.35 -10.64 4.19
N SER A 286 9.51 -10.90 4.77
CA SER A 286 9.69 -11.88 5.83
C SER A 286 10.77 -11.42 6.80
N THR A 287 10.53 -11.57 8.08
CA THR A 287 11.50 -11.30 9.15
C THR A 287 12.67 -12.28 9.18
N LYS A 288 12.59 -13.35 8.39
CA LYS A 288 13.61 -14.43 8.33
C LYS A 288 14.66 -14.20 7.23
N GLU A 289 14.65 -13.05 6.55
CA GLU A 289 15.67 -12.72 5.55
C GLU A 289 16.99 -12.31 6.18
N ASP A 290 18.07 -12.85 5.66
CA ASP A 290 19.44 -12.46 6.00
C ASP A 290 19.86 -11.21 5.18
N ASP A 291 19.21 -10.08 5.44
CA ASP A 291 19.58 -8.76 4.89
C ASP A 291 19.69 -7.74 6.04
N LYS A 292 20.77 -6.96 6.06
CA LYS A 292 21.02 -5.97 7.12
C LYS A 292 19.93 -4.90 7.24
N LEU A 293 19.29 -4.50 6.12
CA LEU A 293 18.20 -3.54 6.16
C LEU A 293 16.98 -4.16 6.85
N VAL A 294 16.68 -5.42 6.52
CA VAL A 294 15.58 -6.16 7.15
C VAL A 294 15.83 -6.31 8.64
N THR A 295 17.02 -6.76 9.04
CA THR A 295 17.37 -6.93 10.45
C THR A 295 17.24 -5.60 11.22
N SER A 296 17.81 -4.51 10.71
CA SER A 296 17.72 -3.19 11.34
C SER A 296 16.29 -2.68 11.46
N PHE A 297 15.47 -2.88 10.43
CA PHE A 297 14.05 -2.50 10.46
C PHE A 297 13.29 -3.30 11.53
N VAL A 298 13.48 -4.63 11.57
CA VAL A 298 12.83 -5.52 12.55
C VAL A 298 13.19 -5.11 13.98
N GLU A 299 14.46 -4.84 14.24
CA GLU A 299 14.93 -4.40 15.56
C GLU A 299 14.33 -3.03 15.95
N SER A 300 14.33 -2.06 15.02
CA SER A 300 13.75 -0.73 15.24
C SER A 300 12.25 -0.79 15.49
N TYR A 301 11.55 -1.60 14.71
CA TYR A 301 10.08 -1.77 14.84
C TYR A 301 9.72 -2.43 16.17
N LYS A 302 10.40 -3.51 16.53
CA LYS A 302 10.23 -4.16 17.85
C LYS A 302 10.47 -3.22 19.01
N LYS A 303 11.53 -2.41 18.94
CA LYS A 303 11.85 -1.42 19.96
C LYS A 303 10.77 -0.36 20.12
N GLU A 304 10.12 0.02 19.01
CA GLU A 304 9.10 1.08 19.00
C GLU A 304 7.73 0.58 19.43
N TYR A 305 7.33 -0.64 19.00
CA TYR A 305 5.96 -1.13 19.13
C TYR A 305 5.81 -2.39 19.99
N ASP A 306 6.92 -2.98 20.48
CA ASP A 306 6.96 -4.24 21.25
C ASP A 306 6.31 -5.43 20.53
N GLU A 307 6.33 -5.39 19.17
CA GLU A 307 5.77 -6.44 18.30
C GLU A 307 6.65 -6.70 17.06
N GLN A 308 6.45 -7.86 16.42
CA GLN A 308 7.10 -8.17 15.14
C GLN A 308 6.42 -7.39 13.99
N PRO A 309 7.21 -6.80 13.06
CA PRO A 309 6.62 -6.21 11.87
C PRO A 309 6.12 -7.28 10.90
N GLY A 310 4.93 -7.07 10.33
CA GLY A 310 4.43 -7.78 9.17
C GLY A 310 4.76 -7.08 7.86
N ALA A 311 4.30 -7.65 6.73
CA ALA A 311 4.56 -7.11 5.40
C ALA A 311 4.03 -5.68 5.23
N PHE A 312 2.83 -5.38 5.72
CA PHE A 312 2.25 -4.04 5.59
C PHE A 312 3.05 -2.96 6.33
N ALA A 313 3.62 -3.29 7.49
CA ALA A 313 4.51 -2.39 8.20
C ALA A 313 5.81 -2.13 7.40
N ALA A 314 6.40 -3.17 6.84
CA ALA A 314 7.60 -3.05 6.01
C ALA A 314 7.34 -2.25 4.73
N LEU A 315 6.18 -2.45 4.10
CA LEU A 315 5.73 -1.70 2.91
C LEU A 315 5.52 -0.21 3.22
N GLY A 316 4.87 0.11 4.32
CA GLY A 316 4.68 1.49 4.78
C GLY A 316 6.01 2.19 5.08
N TYR A 317 6.93 1.49 5.71
CA TYR A 317 8.29 1.97 5.98
C TYR A 317 9.05 2.30 4.68
N ASP A 318 9.09 1.37 3.74
CA ASP A 318 9.77 1.55 2.45
C ASP A 318 9.19 2.71 1.64
N MET A 319 7.88 2.92 1.70
CA MET A 319 7.22 3.97 0.92
C MET A 319 7.67 5.37 1.35
N VAL A 320 7.93 5.61 2.65
CA VAL A 320 8.47 6.90 3.12
C VAL A 320 9.91 7.09 2.62
N TYR A 321 10.74 6.05 2.64
CA TYR A 321 12.10 6.12 2.09
C TYR A 321 12.10 6.28 0.57
N PHE A 322 11.13 5.70 -0.13
CA PHE A 322 10.94 5.90 -1.57
C PHE A 322 10.55 7.36 -1.89
N LEU A 323 9.64 7.95 -1.10
CA LEU A 323 9.30 9.37 -1.20
C LEU A 323 10.49 10.27 -0.89
N LYS A 324 11.25 9.94 0.16
CA LYS A 324 12.47 10.66 0.51
C LYS A 324 13.45 10.69 -0.68
N ASP A 325 13.76 9.52 -1.26
CA ASP A 325 14.64 9.41 -2.44
C ASP A 325 14.11 10.24 -3.62
N GLY A 326 12.80 10.22 -3.85
CA GLY A 326 12.14 10.99 -4.89
C GLY A 326 12.23 12.51 -4.68
N ILE A 327 12.02 12.99 -3.46
CA ILE A 327 12.08 14.41 -3.10
C ILE A 327 13.53 14.93 -3.21
N GLU A 328 14.50 14.21 -2.65
CA GLU A 328 15.94 14.56 -2.74
C GLU A 328 16.41 14.64 -4.18
N LYS A 329 16.08 13.67 -5.01
CA LYS A 329 16.44 13.66 -6.43
C LYS A 329 15.71 14.70 -7.27
N ALA A 330 14.50 15.10 -6.86
CA ALA A 330 13.78 16.19 -7.49
C ALA A 330 14.38 17.57 -7.13
N GLY A 331 15.07 17.70 -5.99
CA GLY A 331 15.53 18.95 -5.42
C GLY A 331 14.35 19.92 -5.17
N SER A 332 13.16 19.39 -4.93
CA SER A 332 11.91 20.16 -4.87
C SER A 332 10.88 19.42 -4.01
N THR A 333 10.07 20.18 -3.27
CA THR A 333 8.90 19.66 -2.54
C THR A 333 7.59 19.88 -3.31
N LYS A 334 7.65 20.43 -4.53
CA LYS A 334 6.46 20.62 -5.37
C LYS A 334 5.91 19.24 -5.81
N PRO A 335 4.62 18.96 -5.58
CA PRO A 335 4.03 17.67 -5.92
C PRO A 335 4.29 17.22 -7.35
N THR A 336 4.21 18.13 -8.33
CA THR A 336 4.43 17.81 -9.75
C THR A 336 5.88 17.42 -10.08
N ASP A 337 6.87 18.00 -9.37
CA ASP A 337 8.28 17.68 -9.59
C ASP A 337 8.61 16.33 -8.93
N VAL A 338 8.06 16.10 -7.74
CA VAL A 338 8.17 14.81 -7.04
C VAL A 338 7.57 13.68 -7.89
N ALA A 339 6.34 13.85 -8.41
CA ALA A 339 5.71 12.85 -9.28
C ALA A 339 6.58 12.50 -10.51
N LYS A 340 7.11 13.53 -11.21
CA LYS A 340 8.02 13.32 -12.35
C LYS A 340 9.29 12.55 -11.98
N GLN A 341 9.79 12.75 -10.77
CA GLN A 341 10.99 12.05 -10.32
C GLN A 341 10.69 10.62 -9.89
N LEU A 342 9.59 10.39 -9.18
CA LEU A 342 9.14 9.04 -8.80
C LEU A 342 8.98 8.13 -10.03
N ALA A 343 8.38 8.64 -11.12
CA ALA A 343 8.22 7.90 -12.38
C ALA A 343 9.56 7.46 -13.03
N LYS A 344 10.66 8.12 -12.69
CA LYS A 344 12.00 7.80 -13.23
C LYS A 344 12.82 6.88 -12.32
N THR A 345 12.30 6.46 -11.18
CA THR A 345 13.06 5.72 -10.18
C THR A 345 13.58 4.40 -10.73
N LYS A 346 14.87 4.19 -10.56
CA LYS A 346 15.58 2.95 -10.91
C LYS A 346 16.33 2.44 -9.69
N ASN A 347 16.28 1.09 -9.50
CA ASN A 347 17.07 0.40 -8.49
C ASN A 347 16.88 0.91 -7.06
N PHE A 348 15.68 1.37 -6.69
CA PHE A 348 15.36 1.64 -5.29
C PHE A 348 15.56 0.35 -4.48
N LYS A 349 16.21 0.43 -3.32
CA LYS A 349 16.40 -0.69 -2.41
C LYS A 349 15.76 -0.38 -1.07
N GLY A 350 14.76 -1.16 -0.71
CA GLY A 350 14.05 -1.12 0.57
C GLY A 350 14.15 -2.43 1.34
N VAL A 351 13.50 -2.51 2.48
CA VAL A 351 13.38 -3.73 3.29
C VAL A 351 12.49 -4.78 2.65
N THR A 352 11.58 -4.37 1.75
CA THR A 352 10.73 -5.26 0.96
C THR A 352 11.35 -5.63 -0.40
N GLY A 353 12.65 -5.38 -0.58
CA GLY A 353 13.41 -5.73 -1.78
C GLY A 353 13.78 -4.55 -2.66
N LYS A 354 14.29 -4.87 -3.86
CA LYS A 354 14.78 -3.91 -4.84
C LYS A 354 13.79 -3.81 -6.00
N PHE A 355 13.53 -2.59 -6.49
CA PHE A 355 12.66 -2.39 -7.64
C PHE A 355 13.00 -1.14 -8.46
N SER A 356 12.45 -1.10 -9.67
CA SER A 356 12.42 0.08 -10.53
C SER A 356 10.97 0.33 -10.94
N ILE A 357 10.59 1.59 -11.07
CA ILE A 357 9.26 1.96 -11.56
C ILE A 357 9.23 1.82 -13.09
N ASP A 358 8.21 1.17 -13.61
CA ASP A 358 7.96 1.00 -15.02
C ASP A 358 7.09 2.12 -15.63
N LYS A 359 6.72 1.98 -16.89
CA LYS A 359 5.89 2.97 -17.61
C LYS A 359 4.46 3.07 -17.09
N THR A 360 4.00 2.10 -16.31
CA THR A 360 2.65 2.09 -15.70
C THR A 360 2.66 2.58 -14.26
N HIS A 361 3.77 3.13 -13.80
CA HIS A 361 4.02 3.56 -12.42
C HIS A 361 3.91 2.42 -11.40
N ALA A 362 4.20 1.21 -11.83
CA ALA A 362 4.25 0.01 -11.02
C ALA A 362 5.67 -0.59 -11.01
N PRO A 363 6.07 -1.29 -9.95
CA PRO A 363 7.36 -1.96 -9.89
C PRO A 363 7.30 -3.40 -10.42
N VAL A 364 8.44 -3.85 -10.94
CA VAL A 364 8.73 -5.28 -11.04
C VAL A 364 9.60 -5.65 -9.85
N LYS A 365 9.12 -6.52 -8.98
CA LYS A 365 9.83 -6.93 -7.76
C LYS A 365 9.61 -8.40 -7.43
N THR A 366 10.58 -8.99 -6.74
CA THR A 366 10.52 -10.38 -6.25
C THR A 366 9.33 -10.58 -5.32
N ILE A 367 8.66 -11.72 -5.46
CA ILE A 367 7.58 -12.18 -4.59
C ILE A 367 8.12 -13.23 -3.62
N LYS A 368 7.63 -13.21 -2.40
CA LYS A 368 7.79 -14.32 -1.48
C LYS A 368 6.55 -15.20 -1.54
N PHE A 369 6.79 -16.50 -1.59
CA PHE A 369 5.75 -17.50 -1.46
C PHE A 369 5.95 -18.27 -0.15
N ILE A 370 4.93 -18.34 0.67
CA ILE A 370 4.99 -18.84 2.04
C ILE A 370 4.01 -19.98 2.22
N GLU A 371 4.40 -20.99 2.99
CA GLU A 371 3.53 -22.02 3.54
C GLU A 371 3.21 -21.72 5.00
N LEU A 372 1.97 -21.94 5.42
CA LEU A 372 1.57 -21.96 6.81
C LEU A 372 1.52 -23.39 7.33
N VAL A 373 2.14 -23.60 8.48
CA VAL A 373 2.05 -24.83 9.28
C VAL A 373 1.65 -24.42 10.70
N ASN A 374 0.49 -24.85 11.16
CA ASN A 374 -0.10 -24.45 12.44
C ASN A 374 -0.17 -22.89 12.60
N GLY A 375 -0.48 -22.21 11.52
CA GLY A 375 -0.56 -20.76 11.49
C GLY A 375 0.78 -20.02 11.51
N GLU A 376 1.90 -20.71 11.47
CA GLU A 376 3.24 -20.12 11.41
C GLU A 376 3.79 -20.14 10.00
N GLN A 377 4.44 -19.03 9.59
CA GLN A 377 5.09 -18.91 8.29
C GLN A 377 6.33 -19.82 8.21
N THR A 378 6.32 -20.74 7.24
CA THR A 378 7.39 -21.69 6.95
C THR A 378 7.71 -21.70 5.46
N ASN A 379 8.76 -22.45 5.07
CA ASN A 379 9.09 -22.70 3.66
C ASN A 379 9.03 -21.47 2.74
N ILE A 380 9.74 -20.41 3.14
CA ILE A 380 9.75 -19.13 2.43
C ILE A 380 10.57 -19.27 1.15
N GLN A 381 9.97 -19.04 0.01
CA GLN A 381 10.62 -19.06 -1.31
C GLN A 381 10.58 -17.70 -1.96
N ASN A 382 11.71 -17.24 -2.50
CA ASN A 382 11.77 -16.05 -3.33
C ASN A 382 11.48 -16.45 -4.79
N VAL A 383 10.43 -15.88 -5.37
CA VAL A 383 10.01 -16.13 -6.74
C VAL A 383 10.23 -14.86 -7.56
N GLN A 384 10.93 -14.98 -8.69
CA GLN A 384 11.07 -13.88 -9.65
C GLN A 384 9.78 -13.77 -10.48
N PRO A 385 9.32 -12.54 -10.81
CA PRO A 385 8.14 -12.29 -11.62
C PRO A 385 8.25 -12.83 -13.03
#